data_71397647b3d8a9d92ae234281beb5512
#
_entry.id   71397647b3d8a9d92ae234281beb5512
#
_cell.length_a   1.000
_cell.length_b   1.000
_cell.length_c   1.000
_cell.angle_alpha   90.00
_cell.angle_beta   90.00
_cell.angle_gamma   90.00
#
_symmetry.space_group_name_H-M   'P 1'
#
loop_
_entity.id
_entity.type
_entity.pdbx_description
1 polymer ?
#
loop_
_entity_poly.entity_id
_entity_poly.type
_entity_poly.pdbx_seq_one_letter_code
_entity_poly.pdbx_strand_id
1 'polypeptide(L)'
;MEALILGIYTGIVWLIFFKYKLLPWNTVAKVIVFTIPVVGMITLILLLNIFSPSSSNVVVVRNSVGIVSQVKGRVTEVPVTVNQRVKKGDVLFKIDATQYQASVNALKAKFNLAKMRVKENEALVKSGAGNRFDLEKAQADLAELSEQIINSEYDLKQTIVRAPSDGTVVNVQLRPGAFVAAFPLASVMTFMEDMPQIYALFNQNELHQIEVGNEAEFFIPSYPGKILKAKVESIILAEGQGQIGVSGNLPTTGLREIPVNRFAVKLLMDDRHAELLLPAGAVGDGAVYTDHLAFLHIIRKVMLRISTKLNYIIPKLH
;
A
#
# COMPACT_ATOMS: atom_id res chain seq x y z
N MET A 1 9.42 0.59 -32.02
CA MET A 1 8.77 1.77 -32.63
C MET A 1 9.77 2.59 -33.43
N GLU A 2 10.91 2.91 -32.84
CA GLU A 2 11.98 3.69 -33.49
C GLU A 2 12.41 3.08 -34.83
N ALA A 3 12.65 1.77 -34.86
CA ALA A 3 13.00 1.05 -36.09
C ALA A 3 11.93 1.12 -37.17
N LEU A 4 10.64 1.14 -36.81
CA LEU A 4 9.53 1.23 -37.75
C LEU A 4 9.43 2.64 -38.37
N ILE A 5 9.58 3.67 -37.53
CA ILE A 5 9.60 5.07 -37.98
C ILE A 5 10.79 5.31 -38.91
N LEU A 6 11.96 4.79 -38.53
CA LEU A 6 13.17 4.87 -39.35
C LEU A 6 13.01 4.08 -40.67
N GLY A 7 12.34 2.93 -40.65
CA GLY A 7 12.01 2.14 -41.85
C GLY A 7 11.09 2.88 -42.81
N ILE A 8 10.03 3.51 -42.31
CA ILE A 8 9.11 4.34 -43.11
C ILE A 8 9.86 5.53 -43.70
N TYR A 9 10.65 6.24 -42.87
CA TYR A 9 11.46 7.36 -43.34
C TYR A 9 12.43 6.95 -44.43
N THR A 10 13.18 5.87 -44.24
CA THR A 10 14.11 5.31 -45.25
C THR A 10 13.39 4.95 -46.54
N GLY A 11 12.18 4.39 -46.43
CA GLY A 11 11.33 4.09 -47.61
C GLY A 11 10.93 5.35 -48.38
N ILE A 12 10.54 6.41 -47.68
CA ILE A 12 10.20 7.70 -48.30
C ILE A 12 11.42 8.33 -48.98
N VAL A 13 12.58 8.34 -48.30
CA VAL A 13 13.84 8.82 -48.88
C VAL A 13 14.21 8.05 -50.14
N TRP A 14 14.11 6.72 -50.11
CA TRP A 14 14.36 5.88 -51.26
C TRP A 14 13.43 6.23 -52.43
N LEU A 15 12.12 6.43 -52.20
CA LEU A 15 11.14 6.83 -53.20
C LEU A 15 11.51 8.19 -53.82
N ILE A 16 11.85 9.19 -53.02
CA ILE A 16 12.13 10.56 -53.49
C ILE A 16 13.44 10.62 -54.31
N PHE A 17 14.51 10.03 -53.81
CA PHE A 17 15.83 10.21 -54.36
C PHE A 17 16.20 9.14 -55.41
N PHE A 18 15.73 7.90 -55.26
CA PHE A 18 16.15 6.78 -56.11
C PHE A 18 15.08 6.37 -57.09
N LYS A 19 13.81 6.28 -56.70
CA LYS A 19 12.72 5.82 -57.60
C LYS A 19 12.21 6.94 -58.48
N TYR A 20 11.80 8.05 -57.90
CA TYR A 20 11.24 9.18 -58.66
C TYR A 20 12.28 10.23 -59.04
N LYS A 21 13.48 10.21 -58.49
CA LYS A 21 14.59 11.14 -58.77
C LYS A 21 14.16 12.62 -58.72
N LEU A 22 13.27 12.96 -57.80
CA LEU A 22 12.70 14.32 -57.66
C LEU A 22 13.76 15.32 -57.21
N LEU A 23 14.78 14.87 -56.50
CA LEU A 23 15.84 15.71 -55.97
C LEU A 23 17.23 15.09 -56.25
N PRO A 24 18.24 15.90 -56.56
CA PRO A 24 19.61 15.42 -56.78
C PRO A 24 20.25 14.93 -55.47
N TRP A 25 20.94 13.80 -55.52
CA TRP A 25 21.63 13.19 -54.37
C TRP A 25 22.99 13.88 -54.13
N ASN A 26 22.97 15.22 -53.81
CA ASN A 26 24.14 16.03 -53.53
C ASN A 26 24.57 15.90 -52.07
N THR A 27 25.78 16.41 -51.73
CA THR A 27 26.30 16.39 -50.36
C THR A 27 25.34 17.05 -49.35
N VAL A 28 24.73 18.19 -49.74
CA VAL A 28 23.73 18.90 -48.94
C VAL A 28 22.50 18.03 -48.70
N ALA A 29 21.97 17.36 -49.74
CA ALA A 29 20.83 16.47 -49.61
C ALA A 29 21.12 15.27 -48.66
N LYS A 30 22.32 14.70 -48.72
CA LYS A 30 22.78 13.67 -47.80
C LYS A 30 22.76 14.13 -46.34
N VAL A 31 23.36 15.32 -46.04
CA VAL A 31 23.39 15.91 -44.71
C VAL A 31 21.95 16.10 -44.18
N ILE A 32 21.08 16.70 -45.01
CA ILE A 32 19.69 16.95 -44.59
C ILE A 32 18.96 15.62 -44.31
N VAL A 33 19.08 14.62 -45.19
CA VAL A 33 18.45 13.31 -45.03
C VAL A 33 18.91 12.58 -43.77
N PHE A 34 20.17 12.71 -43.35
CA PHE A 34 20.65 12.09 -42.13
C PHE A 34 20.34 12.94 -40.88
N THR A 35 20.27 14.27 -40.98
CA THR A 35 20.00 15.15 -39.85
C THR A 35 18.52 15.15 -39.44
N ILE A 36 17.59 15.14 -40.41
CA ILE A 36 16.15 15.18 -40.13
C ILE A 36 15.68 14.05 -39.18
N PRO A 37 15.99 12.75 -39.43
CA PRO A 37 15.52 11.71 -38.51
C PRO A 37 16.16 11.79 -37.12
N VAL A 38 17.41 12.24 -37.03
CA VAL A 38 18.09 12.41 -35.74
C VAL A 38 17.43 13.53 -34.92
N VAL A 39 17.24 14.70 -35.52
CA VAL A 39 16.56 15.82 -34.85
C VAL A 39 15.10 15.46 -34.55
N GLY A 40 14.39 14.85 -35.50
CA GLY A 40 13.02 14.44 -35.30
C GLY A 40 12.86 13.40 -34.16
N MET A 41 13.79 12.44 -34.08
CA MET A 41 13.79 11.43 -32.99
C MET A 41 14.06 12.08 -31.62
N ILE A 42 15.06 12.96 -31.53
CA ILE A 42 15.35 13.68 -30.29
C ILE A 42 14.15 14.51 -29.86
N THR A 43 13.54 15.25 -30.79
CA THR A 43 12.35 16.07 -30.52
C THR A 43 11.18 15.20 -30.05
N LEU A 44 10.93 14.05 -30.71
CA LEU A 44 9.88 13.11 -30.32
C LEU A 44 10.09 12.56 -28.90
N ILE A 45 11.32 12.17 -28.56
CA ILE A 45 11.64 11.65 -27.22
C ILE A 45 11.43 12.74 -26.16
N LEU A 46 11.86 13.98 -26.42
CA LEU A 46 11.65 15.10 -25.52
C LEU A 46 10.15 15.38 -25.29
N LEU A 47 9.38 15.44 -26.39
CA LEU A 47 7.94 15.66 -26.29
C LEU A 47 7.23 14.50 -25.56
N LEU A 48 7.62 13.26 -25.80
CA LEU A 48 7.08 12.10 -25.08
C LEU A 48 7.39 12.15 -23.58
N ASN A 49 8.57 12.60 -23.20
CA ASN A 49 8.95 12.71 -21.78
C ASN A 49 8.24 13.86 -21.07
N ILE A 50 7.91 14.94 -21.80
CA ILE A 50 7.18 16.08 -21.22
C ILE A 50 5.68 15.78 -21.10
N PHE A 51 5.04 15.32 -22.18
CA PHE A 51 3.58 15.22 -22.26
C PHE A 51 3.02 13.81 -21.98
N SER A 52 3.87 12.80 -21.97
CA SER A 52 3.48 11.42 -21.64
C SER A 52 4.63 10.72 -20.89
N PRO A 53 4.96 11.21 -19.69
CA PRO A 53 6.05 10.66 -18.90
C PRO A 53 5.83 9.18 -18.60
N SER A 54 6.92 8.41 -18.58
CA SER A 54 6.89 6.99 -18.27
C SER A 54 7.83 6.64 -17.13
N SER A 55 7.41 5.71 -16.31
CA SER A 55 8.21 5.17 -15.23
C SER A 55 8.50 3.69 -15.46
N SER A 56 9.74 3.30 -15.30
CA SER A 56 10.16 1.89 -15.26
C SER A 56 10.14 1.31 -13.84
N ASN A 57 9.64 2.07 -12.89
CA ASN A 57 9.53 1.69 -11.48
C ASN A 57 8.12 1.97 -10.96
N VAL A 58 7.16 1.21 -11.45
CA VAL A 58 5.82 1.15 -10.86
C VAL A 58 5.82 0.04 -9.83
N VAL A 59 5.71 0.39 -8.55
CA VAL A 59 5.84 -0.55 -7.43
C VAL A 59 4.47 -0.78 -6.80
N VAL A 60 4.15 -2.05 -6.57
CA VAL A 60 2.99 -2.45 -5.78
C VAL A 60 3.38 -2.54 -4.32
N VAL A 61 2.79 -1.71 -3.50
CA VAL A 61 2.98 -1.70 -2.04
C VAL A 61 1.70 -2.19 -1.36
N ARG A 62 1.83 -2.98 -0.32
CA ARG A 62 0.72 -3.35 0.56
C ARG A 62 1.08 -3.04 2.00
N ASN A 63 0.12 -2.59 2.77
CA ASN A 63 0.33 -2.38 4.19
C ASN A 63 0.54 -3.72 4.89
N SER A 64 1.63 -3.82 5.62
CA SER A 64 1.87 -4.93 6.52
C SER A 64 1.61 -4.50 7.96
N VAL A 65 0.82 -5.30 8.67
CA VAL A 65 0.48 -5.07 10.06
C VAL A 65 1.07 -6.18 10.91
N GLY A 66 1.90 -5.82 11.87
CA GLY A 66 2.38 -6.78 12.87
C GLY A 66 1.26 -7.08 13.86
N ILE A 67 0.79 -8.31 13.92
CA ILE A 67 -0.19 -8.75 14.91
C ILE A 67 0.52 -8.96 16.25
N VAL A 68 0.07 -8.21 17.26
CA VAL A 68 0.55 -8.29 18.63
C VAL A 68 -0.60 -8.71 19.54
N SER A 69 -0.28 -9.44 20.61
CA SER A 69 -1.27 -9.75 21.64
C SER A 69 -1.46 -8.56 22.58
N GLN A 70 -2.70 -8.26 22.93
CA GLN A 70 -3.01 -7.25 23.94
C GLN A 70 -3.00 -7.83 25.36
N VAL A 71 -3.12 -9.15 25.49
CA VAL A 71 -3.10 -9.86 26.75
C VAL A 71 -2.04 -10.96 26.74
N LYS A 72 -1.49 -11.27 27.91
CA LYS A 72 -0.45 -12.32 28.07
C LYS A 72 -1.09 -13.69 28.26
N GLY A 73 -0.43 -14.74 27.81
CA GLY A 73 -0.88 -16.10 28.10
C GLY A 73 -0.32 -17.15 27.16
N ARG A 74 -0.70 -18.41 27.40
CA ARG A 74 -0.30 -19.52 26.55
C ARG A 74 -1.26 -19.63 25.36
N VAL A 75 -0.71 -19.78 24.18
CA VAL A 75 -1.49 -19.99 22.96
C VAL A 75 -2.07 -21.43 22.98
N THR A 76 -3.37 -21.53 22.82
CA THR A 76 -4.08 -22.82 22.77
C THR A 76 -4.24 -23.31 21.34
N GLU A 77 -4.52 -22.39 20.40
CA GLU A 77 -4.84 -22.73 19.01
C GLU A 77 -4.34 -21.66 18.05
N VAL A 78 -3.84 -22.09 16.89
CA VAL A 78 -3.45 -21.24 15.75
C VAL A 78 -4.11 -21.84 14.50
N PRO A 79 -5.37 -21.46 14.17
CA PRO A 79 -6.12 -22.07 13.07
C PRO A 79 -5.64 -21.63 11.69
N VAL A 80 -4.78 -20.60 11.59
CA VAL A 80 -4.33 -20.05 10.32
C VAL A 80 -2.95 -20.56 9.93
N THR A 81 -2.73 -20.66 8.62
CA THR A 81 -1.45 -21.08 8.01
C THR A 81 -0.80 -19.92 7.25
N VAL A 82 0.49 -20.09 6.95
CA VAL A 82 1.24 -19.12 6.13
C VAL A 82 0.62 -19.05 4.73
N ASN A 83 0.53 -17.82 4.18
CA ASN A 83 -0.10 -17.49 2.89
C ASN A 83 -1.60 -17.78 2.82
N GLN A 84 -2.27 -17.95 3.96
CA GLN A 84 -3.72 -18.07 4.00
C GLN A 84 -4.38 -16.71 3.92
N ARG A 85 -5.37 -16.60 3.01
CA ARG A 85 -6.25 -15.44 2.93
C ARG A 85 -7.33 -15.53 4.00
N VAL A 86 -7.53 -14.46 4.74
CA VAL A 86 -8.51 -14.36 5.83
C VAL A 86 -9.34 -13.09 5.68
N LYS A 87 -10.56 -13.13 6.19
CA LYS A 87 -11.46 -11.97 6.22
C LYS A 87 -11.36 -11.25 7.55
N LYS A 88 -11.77 -10.00 7.57
CA LYS A 88 -11.91 -9.20 8.79
C LYS A 88 -12.74 -9.97 9.84
N GLY A 89 -12.17 -10.10 11.02
CA GLY A 89 -12.81 -10.80 12.14
C GLY A 89 -12.51 -12.29 12.25
N ASP A 90 -11.88 -12.92 11.24
CA ASP A 90 -11.44 -14.31 11.32
C ASP A 90 -10.44 -14.51 12.46
N VAL A 91 -10.49 -15.66 13.12
CA VAL A 91 -9.63 -15.96 14.26
C VAL A 91 -8.22 -16.30 13.78
N LEU A 92 -7.23 -15.53 14.23
CA LEU A 92 -5.82 -15.77 13.93
C LEU A 92 -5.18 -16.73 14.92
N PHE A 93 -5.42 -16.51 16.22
CA PHE A 93 -5.00 -17.43 17.28
C PHE A 93 -5.83 -17.20 18.54
N LYS A 94 -5.81 -18.18 19.44
CA LYS A 94 -6.49 -18.13 20.75
C LYS A 94 -5.47 -18.29 21.86
N ILE A 95 -5.68 -17.56 22.94
CA ILE A 95 -4.93 -17.59 24.19
C ILE A 95 -5.79 -18.30 25.23
N ASP A 96 -5.19 -18.97 26.18
CA ASP A 96 -5.89 -19.59 27.30
C ASP A 96 -6.71 -18.55 28.10
N ALA A 97 -8.01 -18.66 27.99
CA ALA A 97 -8.96 -17.71 28.58
C ALA A 97 -9.30 -18.02 30.04
N THR A 98 -8.79 -19.13 30.60
CA THR A 98 -9.23 -19.65 31.90
C THR A 98 -9.09 -18.63 33.03
N GLN A 99 -7.93 -17.94 33.11
CA GLN A 99 -7.70 -16.92 34.15
C GLN A 99 -8.57 -15.69 33.94
N TYR A 100 -8.76 -15.26 32.69
CA TYR A 100 -9.59 -14.10 32.34
C TYR A 100 -11.07 -14.37 32.63
N GLN A 101 -11.56 -15.57 32.29
CA GLN A 101 -12.93 -15.98 32.60
C GLN A 101 -13.16 -16.05 34.13
N ALA A 102 -12.22 -16.60 34.87
CA ALA A 102 -12.28 -16.64 36.33
C ALA A 102 -12.34 -15.24 36.96
N SER A 103 -11.54 -14.28 36.41
CA SER A 103 -11.56 -12.88 36.84
C SER A 103 -12.93 -12.23 36.62
N VAL A 104 -13.50 -12.38 35.43
CA VAL A 104 -14.86 -11.89 35.13
C VAL A 104 -15.90 -12.46 36.06
N ASN A 105 -15.86 -13.78 36.31
CA ASN A 105 -16.81 -14.45 37.21
C ASN A 105 -16.69 -13.94 38.65
N ALA A 106 -15.47 -13.75 39.14
CA ALA A 106 -15.22 -13.21 40.48
C ALA A 106 -15.75 -11.78 40.64
N LEU A 107 -15.51 -10.92 39.63
CA LEU A 107 -16.03 -9.55 39.62
C LEU A 107 -17.56 -9.51 39.55
N LYS A 108 -18.18 -10.37 38.73
CA LYS A 108 -19.64 -10.49 38.65
C LYS A 108 -20.27 -10.94 39.99
N ALA A 109 -19.60 -11.81 40.73
CA ALA A 109 -20.08 -12.23 42.07
C ALA A 109 -20.00 -11.03 43.05
N LYS A 110 -18.89 -10.26 43.04
CA LYS A 110 -18.77 -9.05 43.89
C LYS A 110 -19.80 -7.98 43.50
N PHE A 111 -20.04 -7.78 42.21
CA PHE A 111 -21.05 -6.84 41.71
C PHE A 111 -22.46 -7.20 42.18
N ASN A 112 -22.83 -8.48 42.14
CA ASN A 112 -24.13 -8.95 42.65
C ASN A 112 -24.27 -8.67 44.16
N LEU A 113 -23.21 -8.89 44.94
CA LEU A 113 -23.22 -8.54 46.37
C LEU A 113 -23.37 -7.05 46.61
N ALA A 114 -22.61 -6.21 45.86
CA ALA A 114 -22.72 -4.75 45.95
C ALA A 114 -24.11 -4.26 45.59
N LYS A 115 -24.71 -4.85 44.56
CA LYS A 115 -26.09 -4.56 44.12
C LYS A 115 -27.12 -4.86 45.22
N MET A 116 -26.95 -5.97 45.95
CA MET A 116 -27.81 -6.27 47.12
C MET A 116 -27.64 -5.24 48.21
N ARG A 117 -26.40 -4.85 48.54
CA ARG A 117 -26.10 -3.78 49.53
C ARG A 117 -26.73 -2.44 49.19
N VAL A 118 -26.67 -2.03 47.93
CA VAL A 118 -27.36 -0.81 47.48
C VAL A 118 -28.84 -0.90 47.74
N LYS A 119 -29.48 -2.03 47.36
CA LYS A 119 -30.92 -2.26 47.59
C LYS A 119 -31.29 -2.24 49.09
N GLU A 120 -30.46 -2.81 49.95
CA GLU A 120 -30.66 -2.83 51.42
C GLU A 120 -30.54 -1.38 51.97
N ASN A 121 -29.50 -0.65 51.61
CA ASN A 121 -29.32 0.73 52.02
C ASN A 121 -30.43 1.66 51.52
N GLU A 122 -30.91 1.45 50.27
CA GLU A 122 -32.07 2.19 49.77
C GLU A 122 -33.34 1.94 50.60
N ALA A 123 -33.57 0.71 51.00
CA ALA A 123 -34.73 0.34 51.87
C ALA A 123 -34.59 0.98 53.24
N LEU A 124 -33.38 0.96 53.86
CA LEU A 124 -33.11 1.58 55.14
C LEU A 124 -33.29 3.09 55.11
N VAL A 125 -32.80 3.76 54.09
CA VAL A 125 -32.98 5.22 53.92
C VAL A 125 -34.45 5.57 53.73
N LYS A 126 -35.20 4.79 52.95
CA LYS A 126 -36.65 4.98 52.77
C LYS A 126 -37.47 4.81 54.04
N SER A 127 -37.03 3.92 54.95
CA SER A 127 -37.68 3.73 56.25
C SER A 127 -37.25 4.73 57.31
N GLY A 128 -36.33 5.63 57.01
CA GLY A 128 -35.75 6.61 57.95
C GLY A 128 -34.70 6.02 58.91
N ALA A 129 -34.33 4.74 58.77
CA ALA A 129 -33.35 4.06 59.62
C ALA A 129 -31.94 4.04 59.06
N GLY A 130 -31.74 4.47 57.79
CA GLY A 130 -30.47 4.42 57.08
C GLY A 130 -29.78 5.77 56.93
N ASN A 131 -28.43 5.73 56.78
CA ASN A 131 -27.64 6.90 56.49
C ASN A 131 -27.49 7.08 54.96
N ARG A 132 -27.73 8.30 54.50
CA ARG A 132 -27.62 8.66 53.09
C ARG A 132 -26.20 8.50 52.55
N PHE A 133 -25.20 8.76 53.37
CA PHE A 133 -23.79 8.57 53.04
C PHE A 133 -23.46 7.09 52.73
N ASP A 134 -24.03 6.15 53.50
CA ASP A 134 -23.80 4.71 53.27
C ASP A 134 -24.44 4.25 51.98
N LEU A 135 -25.59 4.80 51.59
CA LEU A 135 -26.19 4.57 50.30
C LEU A 135 -25.34 5.09 49.16
N GLU A 136 -24.87 6.34 49.24
CA GLU A 136 -24.02 6.96 48.22
C GLU A 136 -22.70 6.18 48.04
N LYS A 137 -22.10 5.72 49.15
CA LYS A 137 -20.91 4.89 49.13
C LYS A 137 -21.17 3.53 48.46
N ALA A 138 -22.27 2.85 48.80
CA ALA A 138 -22.63 1.58 48.17
C ALA A 138 -22.90 1.72 46.65
N GLN A 139 -23.48 2.86 46.25
CA GLN A 139 -23.68 3.16 44.83
C GLN A 139 -22.35 3.42 44.10
N ALA A 140 -21.40 4.11 44.73
CA ALA A 140 -20.06 4.33 44.20
C ALA A 140 -19.30 3.00 44.04
N ASP A 141 -19.34 2.12 45.05
CA ASP A 141 -18.71 0.80 45.02
C ASP A 141 -19.32 -0.07 43.88
N LEU A 142 -20.63 0.01 43.70
CA LEU A 142 -21.33 -0.71 42.58
C LEU A 142 -20.88 -0.17 41.22
N ALA A 143 -20.76 1.15 41.07
CA ALA A 143 -20.31 1.76 39.81
C ALA A 143 -18.85 1.37 39.50
N GLU A 144 -17.96 1.39 40.50
CA GLU A 144 -16.57 0.96 40.37
C GLU A 144 -16.47 -0.51 39.89
N LEU A 145 -17.24 -1.42 40.49
CA LEU A 145 -17.27 -2.83 40.09
C LEU A 145 -17.82 -3.02 38.69
N SER A 146 -18.78 -2.18 38.28
CA SER A 146 -19.28 -2.18 36.88
C SER A 146 -18.17 -1.90 35.88
N GLU A 147 -17.35 -0.88 36.12
CA GLU A 147 -16.22 -0.53 35.26
C GLU A 147 -15.13 -1.61 35.28
N GLN A 148 -14.86 -2.21 36.44
CA GLN A 148 -13.92 -3.33 36.54
C GLN A 148 -14.37 -4.54 35.74
N ILE A 149 -15.67 -4.83 35.69
CA ILE A 149 -16.22 -5.91 34.85
C ILE A 149 -16.00 -5.60 33.37
N ILE A 150 -16.28 -4.37 32.92
CA ILE A 150 -16.09 -3.96 31.52
C ILE A 150 -14.64 -4.18 31.11
N ASN A 151 -13.68 -3.75 31.92
CA ASN A 151 -12.25 -3.94 31.66
C ASN A 151 -11.87 -5.43 31.61
N SER A 152 -12.36 -6.24 32.56
CA SER A 152 -12.05 -7.66 32.59
C SER A 152 -12.71 -8.43 31.44
N GLU A 153 -13.90 -8.05 31.01
CA GLU A 153 -14.57 -8.61 29.82
C GLU A 153 -13.85 -8.20 28.52
N TYR A 154 -13.29 -6.98 28.46
CA TYR A 154 -12.44 -6.56 27.37
C TYR A 154 -11.21 -7.46 27.29
N ASP A 155 -10.48 -7.68 28.40
CA ASP A 155 -9.30 -8.54 28.44
C ASP A 155 -9.65 -9.98 28.01
N LEU A 156 -10.78 -10.51 28.49
CA LEU A 156 -11.28 -11.80 28.09
C LEU A 156 -11.54 -11.87 26.58
N LYS A 157 -12.12 -10.83 26.01
CA LYS A 157 -12.36 -10.76 24.55
C LYS A 157 -11.04 -10.72 23.77
N GLN A 158 -9.99 -10.08 24.29
CA GLN A 158 -8.68 -10.02 23.66
C GLN A 158 -7.90 -11.34 23.69
N THR A 159 -8.38 -12.38 24.42
CA THR A 159 -7.81 -13.73 24.36
C THR A 159 -8.04 -14.39 22.99
N ILE A 160 -8.97 -13.88 22.18
CA ILE A 160 -9.22 -14.32 20.80
C ILE A 160 -8.76 -13.23 19.85
N VAL A 161 -7.58 -13.41 19.30
CA VAL A 161 -7.00 -12.42 18.35
C VAL A 161 -7.56 -12.67 16.96
N ARG A 162 -8.07 -11.59 16.35
CA ARG A 162 -8.76 -11.63 15.06
C ARG A 162 -8.07 -10.74 14.02
N ALA A 163 -8.32 -11.04 12.74
CA ALA A 163 -7.86 -10.24 11.62
C ALA A 163 -8.50 -8.83 11.64
N PRO A 164 -7.69 -7.76 11.54
CA PRO A 164 -8.19 -6.38 11.58
C PRO A 164 -8.92 -5.95 10.30
N SER A 165 -8.54 -6.54 9.17
CA SER A 165 -9.10 -6.29 7.83
C SER A 165 -9.06 -7.55 6.98
N ASP A 166 -9.55 -7.49 5.74
CA ASP A 166 -9.34 -8.55 4.76
C ASP A 166 -7.88 -8.56 4.32
N GLY A 167 -7.26 -9.74 4.22
CA GLY A 167 -5.85 -9.82 3.88
C GLY A 167 -5.28 -11.23 3.92
N THR A 168 -3.96 -11.30 3.89
CA THR A 168 -3.21 -12.55 3.86
C THR A 168 -2.22 -12.63 5.02
N VAL A 169 -2.20 -13.77 5.71
CA VAL A 169 -1.21 -14.05 6.76
C VAL A 169 0.11 -14.43 6.09
N VAL A 170 1.15 -13.61 6.23
CA VAL A 170 2.43 -13.82 5.52
C VAL A 170 3.41 -14.63 6.34
N ASN A 171 3.47 -14.38 7.64
CA ASN A 171 4.38 -15.07 8.54
C ASN A 171 3.67 -15.48 9.83
N VAL A 172 3.80 -16.76 10.21
CA VAL A 172 3.26 -17.34 11.43
C VAL A 172 4.40 -17.96 12.22
N GLN A 173 4.93 -17.22 13.18
CA GLN A 173 5.98 -17.74 14.08
C GLN A 173 5.38 -18.47 15.29
N LEU A 174 4.09 -18.28 15.53
CA LEU A 174 3.37 -18.79 16.67
C LEU A 174 3.02 -20.28 16.53
N ARG A 175 3.11 -21.00 17.63
CA ARG A 175 2.71 -22.42 17.72
C ARG A 175 1.82 -22.63 18.95
N PRO A 176 0.90 -23.57 18.94
CA PRO A 176 0.20 -24.00 20.15
C PRO A 176 1.19 -24.37 21.27
N GLY A 177 0.93 -23.91 22.46
CA GLY A 177 1.84 -24.06 23.62
C GLY A 177 2.83 -22.91 23.82
N ALA A 178 3.07 -22.06 22.82
CA ALA A 178 3.91 -20.87 22.96
C ALA A 178 3.28 -19.88 23.96
N PHE A 179 4.12 -19.10 24.63
CA PHE A 179 3.69 -18.04 25.51
C PHE A 179 3.80 -16.68 24.80
N VAL A 180 2.74 -15.90 24.80
CA VAL A 180 2.72 -14.54 24.29
C VAL A 180 2.67 -13.56 25.44
N ALA A 181 3.42 -12.46 25.29
CA ALA A 181 3.38 -11.34 26.22
C ALA A 181 2.55 -10.21 25.63
N ALA A 182 1.97 -9.38 26.51
CA ALA A 182 1.28 -8.16 26.06
C ALA A 182 2.29 -7.13 25.53
N PHE A 183 1.82 -6.28 24.60
CA PHE A 183 2.57 -5.13 24.11
C PHE A 183 3.48 -4.48 25.19
N PRO A 184 4.76 -4.04 24.90
CA PRO A 184 5.26 -3.65 23.55
C PRO A 184 6.21 -4.64 22.85
N LEU A 185 6.14 -5.91 23.11
CA LEU A 185 7.03 -6.91 22.53
C LEU A 185 6.72 -7.22 21.06
N ALA A 186 7.64 -7.96 20.41
CA ALA A 186 7.62 -8.20 18.97
C ALA A 186 6.28 -8.77 18.44
N SER A 187 5.94 -8.43 17.21
CA SER A 187 4.81 -9.04 16.51
C SER A 187 4.99 -10.54 16.40
N VAL A 188 3.94 -11.30 16.73
CA VAL A 188 3.96 -12.77 16.69
C VAL A 188 3.53 -13.32 15.33
N MET A 189 2.98 -12.47 14.49
CA MET A 189 2.48 -12.78 13.17
C MET A 189 2.50 -11.54 12.30
N THR A 190 2.83 -11.68 11.01
CA THR A 190 2.74 -10.60 10.02
C THR A 190 1.53 -10.81 9.14
N PHE A 191 0.69 -9.80 9.09
CA PHE A 191 -0.51 -9.75 8.30
C PHE A 191 -0.37 -8.68 7.21
N MET A 192 -0.79 -8.98 5.99
CA MET A 192 -0.73 -8.08 4.85
C MET A 192 -2.14 -7.79 4.36
N GLU A 193 -2.51 -6.52 4.30
CA GLU A 193 -3.83 -6.10 3.82
C GLU A 193 -4.00 -6.35 2.32
N ASP A 194 -5.23 -6.69 1.90
CA ASP A 194 -5.51 -7.01 0.49
C ASP A 194 -5.57 -5.80 -0.43
N MET A 195 -5.60 -4.58 0.10
CA MET A 195 -5.62 -3.36 -0.70
C MET A 195 -4.22 -2.99 -1.22
N PRO A 196 -3.91 -3.21 -2.51
CA PRO A 196 -2.65 -2.79 -3.08
C PRO A 196 -2.65 -1.26 -3.28
N GLN A 197 -1.55 -0.63 -2.91
CA GLN A 197 -1.24 0.74 -3.26
C GLN A 197 -0.20 0.72 -4.37
N ILE A 198 -0.41 1.51 -5.41
CA ILE A 198 0.45 1.51 -6.59
C ILE A 198 1.16 2.86 -6.64
N TYR A 199 2.48 2.82 -6.67
CA TYR A 199 3.32 4.00 -6.76
C TYR A 199 4.17 3.93 -8.02
N ALA A 200 4.08 4.95 -8.86
CA ALA A 200 4.97 5.13 -10.00
C ALA A 200 6.01 6.20 -9.66
N LEU A 201 7.28 5.89 -9.86
CA LEU A 201 8.38 6.80 -9.52
C LEU A 201 8.80 7.58 -10.77
N PHE A 202 8.68 8.90 -10.74
CA PHE A 202 9.07 9.82 -11.81
C PHE A 202 10.23 10.70 -11.39
N ASN A 203 11.04 11.14 -12.35
CA ASN A 203 12.06 12.14 -12.09
C ASN A 203 11.43 13.53 -11.88
N GLN A 204 12.13 14.39 -11.18
CA GLN A 204 11.61 15.72 -10.83
C GLN A 204 11.17 16.56 -12.05
N ASN A 205 11.88 16.46 -13.17
CA ASN A 205 11.55 17.16 -14.41
C ASN A 205 10.30 16.63 -15.11
N GLU A 206 9.91 15.39 -14.85
CA GLU A 206 8.74 14.72 -15.43
C GLU A 206 7.44 15.06 -14.67
N LEU A 207 7.55 15.50 -13.41
CA LEU A 207 6.40 15.82 -12.57
C LEU A 207 5.65 17.09 -12.99
N HIS A 208 6.30 17.99 -13.71
CA HIS A 208 5.75 19.32 -14.00
C HIS A 208 4.39 19.29 -14.72
N GLN A 209 4.13 18.27 -15.51
CA GLN A 209 2.91 18.14 -16.30
C GLN A 209 1.95 17.07 -15.74
N ILE A 210 2.35 16.37 -14.66
CA ILE A 210 1.49 15.36 -14.04
C ILE A 210 0.53 16.05 -13.08
N GLU A 211 -0.76 15.83 -13.29
CA GLU A 211 -1.83 16.38 -12.46
C GLU A 211 -2.70 15.25 -11.88
N VAL A 212 -3.33 15.54 -10.73
CA VAL A 212 -4.30 14.63 -10.12
C VAL A 212 -5.50 14.46 -11.07
N GLY A 213 -5.87 13.21 -11.32
CA GLY A 213 -6.93 12.86 -12.27
C GLY A 213 -6.42 12.42 -13.65
N ASN A 214 -5.18 12.68 -14.01
CA ASN A 214 -4.61 12.22 -15.28
C ASN A 214 -4.76 10.70 -15.43
N GLU A 215 -5.05 10.25 -16.65
CA GLU A 215 -5.08 8.83 -16.96
C GLU A 215 -3.69 8.22 -16.88
N ALA A 216 -3.60 7.01 -16.35
CA ALA A 216 -2.36 6.23 -16.30
C ALA A 216 -2.61 4.80 -16.77
N GLU A 217 -1.63 4.22 -17.41
CA GLU A 217 -1.60 2.80 -17.72
C GLU A 217 -0.29 2.22 -17.21
N PHE A 218 -0.35 1.02 -16.63
CA PHE A 218 0.84 0.29 -16.20
C PHE A 218 0.68 -1.20 -16.44
N PHE A 219 1.77 -1.92 -16.42
CA PHE A 219 1.77 -3.37 -16.41
C PHE A 219 2.79 -3.92 -15.42
N ILE A 220 2.54 -5.13 -14.99
CA ILE A 220 3.43 -5.87 -14.09
C ILE A 220 3.81 -7.18 -14.79
N PRO A 221 5.09 -7.58 -14.75
CA PRO A 221 5.56 -8.81 -15.40
C PRO A 221 4.84 -10.08 -14.95
N SER A 222 4.24 -10.09 -13.74
CA SER A 222 3.42 -11.20 -13.25
C SER A 222 2.17 -11.47 -14.09
N TYR A 223 1.72 -10.48 -14.90
CA TYR A 223 0.56 -10.59 -15.79
C TYR A 223 0.95 -10.12 -17.20
N PRO A 224 1.74 -10.94 -17.94
CA PRO A 224 2.25 -10.54 -19.26
C PRO A 224 1.11 -10.29 -20.23
N GLY A 225 1.25 -9.23 -21.04
CA GLY A 225 0.24 -8.82 -22.02
C GLY A 225 -0.97 -8.08 -21.43
N LYS A 226 -1.13 -8.00 -20.11
CA LYS A 226 -2.20 -7.21 -19.45
C LYS A 226 -1.73 -5.80 -19.18
N ILE A 227 -2.51 -4.82 -19.63
CA ILE A 227 -2.37 -3.40 -19.28
C ILE A 227 -3.43 -3.09 -18.22
N LEU A 228 -3.00 -2.54 -17.11
CA LEU A 228 -3.85 -2.11 -16.01
C LEU A 228 -4.07 -0.60 -16.13
N LYS A 229 -5.34 -0.20 -16.09
CA LYS A 229 -5.72 1.20 -16.14
C LYS A 229 -5.78 1.76 -14.73
N ALA A 230 -5.34 2.99 -14.58
CA ALA A 230 -5.35 3.72 -13.34
C ALA A 230 -5.55 5.22 -13.60
N LYS A 231 -5.71 5.98 -12.52
CA LYS A 231 -5.69 7.44 -12.52
C LYS A 231 -4.72 7.93 -11.46
N VAL A 232 -4.13 9.09 -11.68
CA VAL A 232 -3.31 9.75 -10.68
C VAL A 232 -4.21 10.17 -9.51
N GLU A 233 -3.97 9.60 -8.33
CA GLU A 233 -4.69 9.93 -7.09
C GLU A 233 -4.03 11.10 -6.36
N SER A 234 -2.70 11.03 -6.21
CA SER A 234 -1.92 12.07 -5.53
C SER A 234 -0.45 12.03 -5.95
N ILE A 235 0.22 13.16 -5.80
CA ILE A 235 1.66 13.31 -6.05
C ILE A 235 2.33 13.54 -4.70
N ILE A 236 3.28 12.69 -4.34
CA ILE A 236 4.02 12.80 -3.08
C ILE A 236 5.27 13.64 -3.34
N LEU A 237 5.22 14.90 -2.94
CA LEU A 237 6.32 15.85 -3.12
C LEU A 237 7.37 15.80 -2.00
N ALA A 238 7.38 14.73 -1.20
CA ALA A 238 8.31 14.56 -0.10
C ALA A 238 9.11 13.27 -0.26
N GLU A 239 10.42 13.38 -0.21
CA GLU A 239 11.33 12.24 -0.08
C GLU A 239 11.94 12.18 1.32
N GLY A 240 12.25 10.96 1.79
CA GLY A 240 12.87 10.76 3.10
C GLY A 240 14.18 11.53 3.29
N GLN A 241 14.89 11.85 2.20
CA GLN A 241 16.12 12.64 2.20
C GLN A 241 15.88 14.14 2.36
N GLY A 242 14.68 14.63 2.03
CA GLY A 242 14.26 16.02 2.26
C GLY A 242 13.77 16.27 3.68
N GLN A 243 13.81 15.27 4.58
CA GLN A 243 13.41 15.43 5.96
C GLN A 243 14.59 15.85 6.83
N ILE A 244 14.43 16.96 7.54
CA ILE A 244 15.32 17.32 8.65
C ILE A 244 14.81 16.48 9.84
N GLY A 245 15.54 15.41 10.17
CA GLY A 245 15.23 14.60 11.34
C GLY A 245 15.25 15.46 12.60
N VAL A 246 14.22 15.34 13.44
CA VAL A 246 14.21 15.96 14.77
C VAL A 246 15.20 15.18 15.64
N SER A 247 16.48 15.43 15.43
CA SER A 247 17.57 14.94 16.29
C SER A 247 18.29 16.19 16.81
N GLY A 248 18.66 16.20 18.07
CA GLY A 248 19.44 17.31 18.63
C GLY A 248 20.84 17.48 18.02
N ASN A 249 21.14 16.81 16.91
CA ASN A 249 22.39 16.88 16.16
C ASN A 249 22.26 17.82 14.97
N LEU A 250 23.33 18.57 14.68
CA LEU A 250 23.41 19.39 13.49
C LEU A 250 23.32 18.54 12.21
N PRO A 251 22.63 19.04 11.16
CA PRO A 251 22.58 18.32 9.88
C PRO A 251 23.99 18.12 9.33
N THR A 252 24.32 16.90 8.95
CA THR A 252 25.60 16.59 8.30
C THR A 252 25.54 17.10 6.84
N THR A 253 26.36 18.08 6.53
CA THR A 253 26.52 18.65 5.17
C THR A 253 27.62 17.93 4.36
N GLY A 254 27.84 16.62 4.59
CA GLY A 254 28.79 15.84 3.81
C GLY A 254 28.31 15.56 2.39
N LEU A 255 29.27 15.41 1.45
CA LEU A 255 29.03 14.91 0.10
C LEU A 255 28.42 13.50 0.20
N ARG A 256 27.11 13.41 0.25
CA ARG A 256 26.38 12.16 0.07
C ARG A 256 26.10 12.03 -1.43
N GLU A 257 26.35 10.85 -1.99
CA GLU A 257 25.79 10.52 -3.30
C GLU A 257 24.29 10.76 -3.21
N ILE A 258 23.82 11.79 -3.90
CA ILE A 258 22.41 12.13 -3.97
C ILE A 258 21.82 11.07 -4.90
N PRO A 259 21.00 10.12 -4.42
CA PRO A 259 20.28 9.24 -5.31
C PRO A 259 19.43 10.10 -6.26
N VAL A 260 19.26 9.62 -7.47
CA VAL A 260 18.44 10.29 -8.49
C VAL A 260 17.09 10.64 -7.89
N ASN A 261 16.78 11.92 -7.73
CA ASN A 261 15.55 12.45 -7.13
C ASN A 261 14.34 11.91 -7.90
N ARG A 262 13.68 10.91 -7.35
CA ARG A 262 12.46 10.32 -7.91
C ARG A 262 11.33 10.53 -6.94
N PHE A 263 10.26 11.11 -7.43
CA PHE A 263 9.06 11.37 -6.66
C PHE A 263 7.99 10.32 -6.94
N ALA A 264 7.28 9.93 -5.90
CA ALA A 264 6.23 8.93 -6.01
C ALA A 264 4.90 9.56 -6.41
N VAL A 265 4.30 9.04 -7.46
CA VAL A 265 2.94 9.34 -7.88
C VAL A 265 2.07 8.14 -7.50
N LYS A 266 1.08 8.35 -6.64
CA LYS A 266 0.13 7.32 -6.25
C LYS A 266 -0.92 7.16 -7.34
N LEU A 267 -1.12 5.93 -7.77
CA LEU A 267 -2.07 5.57 -8.81
C LEU A 267 -3.25 4.81 -8.20
N LEU A 268 -4.46 5.27 -8.49
CA LEU A 268 -5.69 4.56 -8.16
C LEU A 268 -6.06 3.66 -9.33
N MET A 269 -6.03 2.35 -9.10
CA MET A 269 -6.38 1.35 -10.10
C MET A 269 -7.88 1.34 -10.37
N ASP A 270 -8.29 1.09 -11.63
CA ASP A 270 -9.69 0.92 -12.03
C ASP A 270 -10.27 -0.36 -11.38
N ASP A 271 -11.50 -0.27 -10.84
CA ASP A 271 -12.22 -1.36 -10.17
C ASP A 271 -12.32 -2.64 -11.00
N ARG A 272 -12.27 -2.52 -12.33
CA ARG A 272 -12.25 -3.68 -13.25
C ARG A 272 -11.06 -4.62 -13.05
N HIS A 273 -10.02 -4.14 -12.38
CA HIS A 273 -8.79 -4.89 -12.10
C HIS A 273 -8.60 -5.21 -10.61
N ALA A 274 -9.56 -4.82 -9.76
CA ALA A 274 -9.49 -5.01 -8.31
C ALA A 274 -9.35 -6.48 -7.87
N GLU A 275 -9.84 -7.41 -8.69
CA GLU A 275 -9.75 -8.86 -8.41
C GLU A 275 -8.35 -9.45 -8.66
N LEU A 276 -7.45 -8.70 -9.33
CA LEU A 276 -6.11 -9.20 -9.62
C LEU A 276 -5.24 -9.19 -8.36
N LEU A 277 -4.73 -10.34 -8.01
CA LEU A 277 -3.80 -10.50 -6.90
C LEU A 277 -2.41 -9.96 -7.30
N LEU A 278 -2.19 -8.67 -7.12
CA LEU A 278 -0.89 -8.06 -7.38
C LEU A 278 0.06 -8.39 -6.22
N PRO A 279 1.20 -9.07 -6.48
CA PRO A 279 2.15 -9.37 -5.41
C PRO A 279 2.75 -8.09 -4.83
N ALA A 280 2.85 -8.01 -3.48
CA ALA A 280 3.55 -6.90 -2.84
C ALA A 280 5.04 -6.91 -3.23
N GLY A 281 5.59 -5.74 -3.53
CA GLY A 281 6.96 -5.61 -4.02
C GLY A 281 7.11 -5.90 -5.53
N ALA A 282 6.03 -6.22 -6.26
CA ALA A 282 6.11 -6.35 -7.70
C ALA A 282 6.45 -4.99 -8.34
N VAL A 283 7.35 -5.03 -9.31
CA VAL A 283 7.78 -3.85 -10.07
C VAL A 283 7.39 -4.02 -11.53
N GLY A 284 6.93 -2.94 -12.13
CA GLY A 284 6.53 -2.89 -13.54
C GLY A 284 6.82 -1.54 -14.18
N ASP A 285 6.39 -1.38 -15.42
CA ASP A 285 6.48 -0.13 -16.15
C ASP A 285 5.10 0.50 -16.29
N GLY A 286 5.06 1.84 -16.33
CA GLY A 286 3.82 2.58 -16.51
C GLY A 286 4.05 3.93 -17.18
N ALA A 287 2.96 4.56 -17.58
CA ALA A 287 2.97 5.89 -18.14
C ALA A 287 1.75 6.67 -17.65
N VAL A 288 1.93 7.98 -17.52
CA VAL A 288 0.87 8.93 -17.24
C VAL A 288 0.59 9.74 -18.50
N TYR A 289 -0.67 10.00 -18.79
CA TYR A 289 -1.13 10.76 -19.97
C TYR A 289 -1.66 12.10 -19.50
N THR A 290 -0.94 13.17 -19.84
CA THR A 290 -1.35 14.52 -19.49
C THR A 290 -2.46 15.03 -20.42
N ASP A 291 -3.12 16.14 -20.10
CA ASP A 291 -4.23 16.66 -20.92
C ASP A 291 -3.80 17.30 -22.25
N HIS A 292 -2.48 17.33 -22.52
CA HIS A 292 -1.92 17.98 -23.71
C HIS A 292 -1.42 16.96 -24.73
N LEU A 293 -1.53 17.30 -26.03
CA LEU A 293 -1.00 16.54 -27.16
C LEU A 293 -1.42 15.06 -27.19
N ALA A 294 -2.72 14.82 -27.19
CA ALA A 294 -3.34 13.50 -27.15
C ALA A 294 -2.81 12.49 -28.21
N PHE A 295 -2.29 12.97 -29.36
CA PHE A 295 -1.70 12.10 -30.38
C PHE A 295 -0.41 11.40 -29.90
N LEU A 296 0.37 12.03 -29.01
CA LEU A 296 1.57 11.44 -28.41
C LEU A 296 1.21 10.28 -27.45
N HIS A 297 0.05 10.34 -26.83
CA HIS A 297 -0.43 9.26 -25.97
C HIS A 297 -0.60 7.94 -26.74
N ILE A 298 -1.02 8.01 -28.01
CA ILE A 298 -1.15 6.81 -28.84
C ILE A 298 0.20 6.14 -29.00
N ILE A 299 1.25 6.92 -29.26
CA ILE A 299 2.62 6.40 -29.40
C ILE A 299 3.06 5.74 -28.08
N ARG A 300 2.89 6.41 -26.97
CA ARG A 300 3.26 5.88 -25.63
C ARG A 300 2.43 4.63 -25.27
N LYS A 301 1.13 4.63 -25.56
CA LYS A 301 0.26 3.45 -25.38
C LYS A 301 0.75 2.25 -26.20
N VAL A 302 1.16 2.45 -27.45
CA VAL A 302 1.72 1.40 -28.28
C VAL A 302 3.07 0.91 -27.73
N MET A 303 3.94 1.82 -27.29
CA MET A 303 5.23 1.46 -26.67
C MET A 303 5.01 0.58 -25.42
N LEU A 304 4.09 0.95 -24.54
CA LEU A 304 3.78 0.19 -23.33
C LEU A 304 3.24 -1.21 -23.68
N ARG A 305 2.38 -1.33 -24.71
CA ARG A 305 1.85 -2.62 -25.17
C ARG A 305 2.93 -3.52 -25.79
N ILE A 306 3.89 -2.94 -26.49
CA ILE A 306 5.03 -3.68 -27.03
C ILE A 306 5.93 -4.14 -25.89
N SER A 307 6.23 -3.25 -24.92
CA SER A 307 7.08 -3.57 -23.75
C SER A 307 6.53 -4.74 -22.95
N THR A 308 5.21 -4.76 -22.68
CA THR A 308 4.61 -5.87 -21.93
C THR A 308 4.69 -7.21 -22.66
N LYS A 309 4.68 -7.22 -24.01
CA LYS A 309 4.86 -8.44 -24.81
C LYS A 309 6.31 -8.86 -24.92
N LEU A 310 7.23 -7.92 -25.09
CA LEU A 310 8.67 -8.18 -25.14
C LEU A 310 9.19 -8.79 -23.84
N ASN A 311 8.73 -8.31 -22.69
CA ASN A 311 9.08 -8.90 -21.39
C ASN A 311 8.65 -10.36 -21.21
N TYR A 312 7.70 -10.83 -22.03
CA TYR A 312 7.31 -12.23 -22.07
C TYR A 312 8.26 -13.09 -22.92
N ILE A 313 8.79 -12.50 -24.02
CA ILE A 313 9.57 -13.23 -25.05
C ILE A 313 11.06 -13.25 -24.70
N ILE A 314 11.58 -12.19 -24.07
CA ILE A 314 13.03 -12.10 -23.75
C ILE A 314 13.31 -12.91 -22.50
N PRO A 315 13.97 -14.08 -22.59
CA PRO A 315 14.44 -14.79 -21.40
C PRO A 315 15.44 -13.90 -20.67
N LYS A 316 15.20 -13.65 -19.37
CA LYS A 316 16.19 -12.99 -18.53
C LYS A 316 17.40 -13.92 -18.40
N LEU A 317 18.43 -13.60 -19.16
CA LEU A 317 19.76 -14.18 -18.96
C LEU A 317 20.30 -13.59 -17.64
N HIS A 318 20.34 -14.40 -16.61
CA HIS A 318 20.96 -14.10 -15.32
C HIS A 318 22.45 -14.36 -15.40
#